data_d5a118e215d5d7cd0d9ccb3f3e88a4fa
#
_entry.id   d5a118e215d5d7cd0d9ccb3f3e88a4fa
#
_cell.length_a   1.000
_cell.length_b   1.000
_cell.length_c   1.000
_cell.angle_alpha   90.00
_cell.angle_beta   90.00
_cell.angle_gamma   90.00
#
_symmetry.space_group_name_H-M   'P 1'
#
loop_
_entity.id
_entity.type
_entity.pdbx_description
1 polymer ?
#
loop_
_entity_poly.entity_id
_entity_poly.type
_entity_poly.pdbx_seq_one_letter_code
_entity_poly.pdbx_strand_id
1 'polypeptide(L)'
;MSKIVQNNSLFLGSCLALITTGLTFSIRAGILPQLGENFNLSAEQLGFINSMWFLGFPISMILGGLFYYKIGPANIMRIAFLAHTLGIVLTIFAQGYGLLLISTLFIGFGNGCTEAACNPMIADLYSGKKMDKMLSRFHMWFPGGIVLGSLLSKVMTDAGIVWQTQMWFIMIPTILYAVIFYGKAFPQPKQEEMSSISTNLKAMFSPIFIFLFFCMALTAISEFGPQQWVGIIMADSGASPMLILALVTGVMAVGRFFAGSVIKVLGQTGVLLFSAIFATIGIYLFSIVTGNMAYVAALLFAIGVCYFWPTMIGATAQRVPLSGALGMSVIGGVGMFSTSIFQPIIGRWIDSSKEAVLQRGDLIENIDLAVGQATLAKLAIFPGILIIVFLAFLIWQKRVNPKSLEQLDTAIDSPS
;
A
#
# COMPACT_ATOMS: atom_id res chain seq x y z
N MET A 1 12.26 34.11 7.03
CA MET A 1 11.19 33.18 7.41
C MET A 1 11.63 32.43 8.66
N SER A 2 10.80 32.30 9.71
CA SER A 2 11.26 31.61 10.93
C SER A 2 11.46 30.11 10.62
N LYS A 3 12.42 29.46 11.30
CA LYS A 3 12.71 28.01 11.15
C LYS A 3 11.45 27.15 11.34
N ILE A 4 10.53 27.56 12.22
CA ILE A 4 9.26 26.88 12.48
C ILE A 4 8.34 26.95 11.25
N VAL A 5 8.19 28.10 10.61
CA VAL A 5 7.36 28.27 9.41
C VAL A 5 7.90 27.43 8.24
N GLN A 6 9.22 27.38 8.11
CA GLN A 6 9.87 26.55 7.10
C GLN A 6 9.63 25.05 7.32
N ASN A 7 9.79 24.55 8.55
CA ASN A 7 9.55 23.15 8.89
C ASN A 7 8.08 22.75 8.62
N ASN A 8 7.13 23.62 8.97
CA ASN A 8 5.71 23.37 8.71
C ASN A 8 5.40 23.33 7.20
N SER A 9 6.03 24.19 6.40
CA SER A 9 5.87 24.18 4.94
C SER A 9 6.43 22.91 4.33
N LEU A 10 7.62 22.45 4.74
CA LEU A 10 8.20 21.20 4.27
C LEU A 10 7.34 20.00 4.66
N PHE A 11 6.81 19.99 5.88
CA PHE A 11 5.89 18.94 6.32
C PHE A 11 4.58 18.92 5.51
N LEU A 12 3.97 20.10 5.26
CA LEU A 12 2.77 20.21 4.45
C LEU A 12 3.01 19.73 3.00
N GLY A 13 4.12 20.15 2.39
CA GLY A 13 4.52 19.68 1.06
C GLY A 13 4.68 18.15 1.00
N SER A 14 5.28 17.55 2.04
CA SER A 14 5.40 16.10 2.17
C SER A 14 4.02 15.42 2.24
N CYS A 15 3.10 15.94 3.03
CA CYS A 15 1.74 15.41 3.14
C CYS A 15 1.01 15.47 1.79
N LEU A 16 1.12 16.57 1.04
CA LEU A 16 0.53 16.70 -0.30
C LEU A 16 1.16 15.74 -1.31
N ALA A 17 2.48 15.52 -1.25
CA ALA A 17 3.14 14.52 -2.08
C ALA A 17 2.64 13.11 -1.77
N LEU A 18 2.38 12.79 -0.51
CA LEU A 18 1.81 11.48 -0.12
C LEU A 18 0.32 11.36 -0.49
N ILE A 19 -0.45 12.47 -0.47
CA ILE A 19 -1.81 12.50 -1.04
C ILE A 19 -1.76 12.19 -2.54
N THR A 20 -0.79 12.74 -3.29
CA THR A 20 -0.60 12.39 -4.71
C THR A 20 -0.43 10.88 -4.87
N THR A 21 0.41 10.25 -4.06
CA THR A 21 0.57 8.78 -4.06
C THR A 21 -0.75 8.05 -3.80
N GLY A 22 -1.54 8.48 -2.81
CA GLY A 22 -2.86 7.90 -2.51
C GLY A 22 -3.87 8.08 -3.65
N LEU A 23 -3.91 9.27 -4.26
CA LEU A 23 -4.78 9.56 -5.42
C LEU A 23 -4.39 8.69 -6.63
N THR A 24 -3.08 8.54 -6.92
CA THR A 24 -2.63 7.68 -8.03
C THR A 24 -3.02 6.23 -7.82
N PHE A 25 -3.08 5.76 -6.57
CA PHE A 25 -3.53 4.41 -6.23
C PHE A 25 -5.03 4.23 -6.49
N SER A 26 -5.86 5.09 -5.92
CA SER A 26 -7.32 4.92 -5.94
C SER A 26 -7.97 5.31 -7.26
N ILE A 27 -7.55 6.42 -7.89
CA ILE A 27 -8.10 6.83 -9.20
C ILE A 27 -7.77 5.75 -10.24
N ARG A 28 -6.54 5.20 -10.24
CA ARG A 28 -6.20 4.11 -11.14
C ARG A 28 -7.10 2.88 -10.93
N ALA A 29 -7.35 2.48 -9.69
CA ALA A 29 -8.28 1.39 -9.41
C ALA A 29 -9.69 1.67 -9.93
N GLY A 30 -10.14 2.92 -9.83
CA GLY A 30 -11.46 3.36 -10.29
C GLY A 30 -11.61 3.44 -11.81
N ILE A 31 -10.55 3.83 -12.53
CA ILE A 31 -10.58 3.95 -14.00
C ILE A 31 -10.19 2.64 -14.72
N LEU A 32 -9.77 1.61 -14.00
CA LEU A 32 -9.29 0.37 -14.59
C LEU A 32 -10.28 -0.29 -15.56
N PRO A 33 -11.59 -0.38 -15.26
CA PRO A 33 -12.58 -0.86 -16.21
C PRO A 33 -12.62 -0.02 -17.49
N GLN A 34 -12.63 1.31 -17.38
CA GLN A 34 -12.67 2.23 -18.53
C GLN A 34 -11.41 2.09 -19.41
N LEU A 35 -10.25 1.84 -18.82
CA LEU A 35 -9.01 1.55 -19.59
C LEU A 35 -9.14 0.23 -20.36
N GLY A 36 -9.71 -0.81 -19.73
CA GLY A 36 -9.99 -2.09 -20.38
C GLY A 36 -10.87 -1.93 -21.62
N GLU A 37 -11.96 -1.22 -21.48
CA GLU A 37 -12.90 -0.93 -22.57
C GLU A 37 -12.29 -0.06 -23.66
N ASN A 38 -11.69 1.07 -23.31
CA ASN A 38 -11.19 2.06 -24.28
C ASN A 38 -10.02 1.55 -25.12
N PHE A 39 -9.20 0.67 -24.56
CA PHE A 39 -8.01 0.12 -25.24
C PHE A 39 -8.17 -1.36 -25.60
N ASN A 40 -9.34 -1.95 -25.38
CA ASN A 40 -9.64 -3.37 -25.61
C ASN A 40 -8.58 -4.29 -24.99
N LEU A 41 -8.31 -4.09 -23.68
CA LEU A 41 -7.29 -4.80 -22.94
C LEU A 41 -7.88 -5.99 -22.16
N SER A 42 -7.16 -7.12 -22.17
CA SER A 42 -7.47 -8.23 -21.27
C SER A 42 -7.20 -7.84 -19.80
N ALA A 43 -7.79 -8.57 -18.86
CA ALA A 43 -7.51 -8.35 -17.45
C ALA A 43 -6.03 -8.63 -17.11
N GLU A 44 -5.38 -9.59 -17.78
CA GLU A 44 -3.94 -9.79 -17.64
C GLU A 44 -3.14 -8.53 -18.04
N GLN A 45 -3.48 -7.90 -19.16
CA GLN A 45 -2.83 -6.65 -19.60
C GLN A 45 -3.06 -5.49 -18.62
N LEU A 46 -4.26 -5.36 -18.08
CA LEU A 46 -4.55 -4.40 -17.00
C LEU A 46 -3.73 -4.71 -15.73
N GLY A 47 -3.51 -6.00 -15.46
CA GLY A 47 -2.61 -6.45 -14.39
C GLY A 47 -1.17 -6.00 -14.59
N PHE A 48 -0.64 -6.06 -15.81
CA PHE A 48 0.69 -5.52 -16.12
C PHE A 48 0.75 -4.00 -15.95
N ILE A 49 -0.29 -3.26 -16.31
CA ILE A 49 -0.36 -1.81 -16.04
C ILE A 49 -0.30 -1.56 -14.53
N ASN A 50 -1.09 -2.27 -13.72
CA ASN A 50 -1.04 -2.18 -12.27
C ASN A 50 0.33 -2.56 -11.71
N SER A 51 0.93 -3.62 -12.27
CA SER A 51 2.26 -4.09 -11.90
C SER A 51 3.32 -2.99 -12.00
N MET A 52 3.28 -2.14 -13.02
CA MET A 52 4.25 -1.07 -13.23
C MET A 52 4.25 -0.03 -12.09
N TRP A 53 3.08 0.27 -11.51
CA TRP A 53 3.01 1.16 -10.34
C TRP A 53 3.74 0.56 -9.13
N PHE A 54 3.47 -0.72 -8.85
CA PHE A 54 4.11 -1.45 -7.75
C PHE A 54 5.58 -1.74 -8.00
N LEU A 55 6.04 -1.79 -9.25
CA LEU A 55 7.44 -1.98 -9.63
C LEU A 55 8.24 -0.68 -9.52
N GLY A 56 7.70 0.42 -10.01
CA GLY A 56 8.36 1.73 -9.97
C GLY A 56 8.65 2.20 -8.55
N PHE A 57 7.74 1.90 -7.63
CA PHE A 57 7.81 2.32 -6.23
C PHE A 57 9.07 1.81 -5.50
N PRO A 58 9.32 0.50 -5.36
CA PRO A 58 10.50 -0.01 -4.66
C PRO A 58 11.81 0.33 -5.36
N ILE A 59 11.82 0.37 -6.70
CA ILE A 59 13.01 0.76 -7.46
C ILE A 59 13.44 2.16 -7.04
N SER A 60 12.54 3.13 -7.11
CA SER A 60 12.86 4.51 -6.76
C SER A 60 13.08 4.73 -5.28
N MET A 61 12.38 3.98 -4.41
CA MET A 61 12.58 4.03 -2.96
C MET A 61 13.99 3.55 -2.58
N ILE A 62 14.46 2.44 -3.16
CA ILE A 62 15.81 1.91 -2.93
C ILE A 62 16.85 2.89 -3.49
N LEU A 63 16.71 3.32 -4.74
CA LEU A 63 17.65 4.27 -5.37
C LEU A 63 17.66 5.61 -4.62
N GLY A 64 16.50 6.15 -4.28
CA GLY A 64 16.37 7.39 -3.54
C GLY A 64 17.00 7.31 -2.15
N GLY A 65 16.80 6.20 -1.43
CA GLY A 65 17.44 5.95 -0.13
C GLY A 65 18.98 5.86 -0.23
N LEU A 66 19.49 5.13 -1.21
CA LEU A 66 20.95 5.01 -1.46
C LEU A 66 21.61 6.36 -1.79
N PHE A 67 20.90 7.22 -2.52
CA PHE A 67 21.43 8.51 -2.94
C PHE A 67 20.98 9.69 -2.06
N TYR A 68 20.19 9.46 -1.00
CA TYR A 68 19.63 10.51 -0.14
C TYR A 68 20.70 11.48 0.38
N TYR A 69 21.79 10.95 0.92
CA TYR A 69 22.90 11.74 1.47
C TYR A 69 23.70 12.48 0.40
N LYS A 70 23.76 11.92 -0.82
CA LYS A 70 24.57 12.47 -1.92
C LYS A 70 23.87 13.59 -2.67
N ILE A 71 22.58 13.40 -3.00
CA ILE A 71 21.83 14.35 -3.83
C ILE A 71 20.84 15.18 -3.03
N GLY A 72 20.53 14.79 -1.81
CA GLY A 72 19.64 15.47 -0.88
C GLY A 72 18.16 15.37 -1.19
N PRO A 73 17.30 15.58 -0.17
CA PRO A 73 15.84 15.43 -0.30
C PRO A 73 15.22 16.37 -1.34
N ALA A 74 15.76 17.59 -1.49
CA ALA A 74 15.25 18.56 -2.47
C ALA A 74 15.31 18.02 -3.93
N ASN A 75 16.43 17.40 -4.31
CA ASN A 75 16.60 16.89 -5.66
C ASN A 75 15.79 15.62 -5.88
N ILE A 76 15.67 14.74 -4.87
CA ILE A 76 14.80 13.57 -4.95
C ILE A 76 13.35 14.01 -5.13
N MET A 77 12.87 15.05 -4.43
CA MET A 77 11.52 15.59 -4.62
C MET A 77 11.30 16.26 -5.97
N ARG A 78 12.33 16.87 -6.57
CA ARG A 78 12.28 17.35 -7.97
C ARG A 78 12.11 16.20 -8.96
N ILE A 79 12.85 15.11 -8.76
CA ILE A 79 12.71 13.87 -9.56
C ILE A 79 11.29 13.28 -9.37
N ALA A 80 10.77 13.24 -8.12
CA ALA A 80 9.40 12.82 -7.85
C ALA A 80 8.37 13.64 -8.62
N PHE A 81 8.50 14.96 -8.60
CA PHE A 81 7.61 15.88 -9.34
C PHE A 81 7.66 15.62 -10.85
N LEU A 82 8.85 15.52 -11.42
CA LEU A 82 9.02 15.25 -12.84
C LEU A 82 8.43 13.89 -13.23
N ALA A 83 8.68 12.87 -12.43
CA ALA A 83 8.15 11.52 -12.66
C ALA A 83 6.62 11.47 -12.55
N HIS A 84 6.03 12.08 -11.52
CA HIS A 84 4.57 12.20 -11.38
C HIS A 84 3.97 12.95 -12.56
N THR A 85 4.48 14.14 -12.88
CA THR A 85 3.96 14.97 -13.99
C THR A 85 4.05 14.23 -15.32
N LEU A 86 5.22 13.67 -15.62
CA LEU A 86 5.43 12.91 -16.85
C LEU A 86 4.50 11.69 -16.91
N GLY A 87 4.45 10.90 -15.84
CA GLY A 87 3.60 9.72 -15.79
C GLY A 87 2.11 10.05 -15.93
N ILE A 88 1.60 11.08 -15.23
CA ILE A 88 0.21 11.51 -15.33
C ILE A 88 -0.12 12.02 -16.74
N VAL A 89 0.70 12.89 -17.28
CA VAL A 89 0.50 13.46 -18.62
C VAL A 89 0.55 12.36 -19.69
N LEU A 90 1.55 11.47 -19.64
CA LEU A 90 1.64 10.34 -20.57
C LEU A 90 0.43 9.40 -20.46
N THR A 91 -0.10 9.19 -19.25
CA THR A 91 -1.32 8.39 -19.07
C THR A 91 -2.51 9.06 -19.75
N ILE A 92 -2.74 10.36 -19.53
CA ILE A 92 -3.87 11.13 -20.08
C ILE A 92 -3.87 11.09 -21.62
N PHE A 93 -2.69 11.20 -22.22
CA PHE A 93 -2.51 11.20 -23.68
C PHE A 93 -2.15 9.83 -24.25
N ALA A 94 -2.29 8.76 -23.46
CA ALA A 94 -2.01 7.41 -23.94
C ALA A 94 -2.94 7.03 -25.10
N GLN A 95 -2.35 6.45 -26.13
CA GLN A 95 -3.06 5.93 -27.30
C GLN A 95 -2.95 4.40 -27.43
N GLY A 96 -2.40 3.73 -26.40
CA GLY A 96 -2.25 2.30 -26.41
C GLY A 96 -1.53 1.76 -25.18
N TYR A 97 -1.53 0.44 -25.11
CA TYR A 97 -1.04 -0.35 -23.98
C TYR A 97 0.40 -0.03 -23.57
N GLY A 98 1.33 0.06 -24.53
CA GLY A 98 2.76 0.31 -24.21
C GLY A 98 2.99 1.62 -23.49
N LEU A 99 2.25 2.70 -23.87
CA LEU A 99 2.39 3.99 -23.22
C LEU A 99 1.76 3.97 -21.82
N LEU A 100 0.68 3.22 -21.60
CA LEU A 100 0.10 3.01 -20.26
C LEU A 100 1.06 2.29 -19.31
N LEU A 101 1.84 1.31 -19.79
CA LEU A 101 2.86 0.64 -18.98
C LEU A 101 3.95 1.63 -18.54
N ILE A 102 4.51 2.37 -19.49
CA ILE A 102 5.61 3.32 -19.22
C ILE A 102 5.13 4.45 -18.31
N SER A 103 3.96 5.02 -18.58
CA SER A 103 3.40 6.11 -17.80
C SER A 103 3.12 5.69 -16.35
N THR A 104 2.57 4.51 -16.15
CA THR A 104 2.29 3.96 -14.82
C THR A 104 3.58 3.64 -14.05
N LEU A 105 4.63 3.19 -14.74
CA LEU A 105 5.96 3.01 -14.14
C LEU A 105 6.52 4.34 -13.61
N PHE A 106 6.41 5.44 -14.40
CA PHE A 106 6.83 6.77 -13.95
C PHE A 106 6.03 7.25 -12.74
N ILE A 107 4.71 7.02 -12.70
CA ILE A 107 3.88 7.35 -11.54
C ILE A 107 4.40 6.60 -10.30
N GLY A 108 4.57 5.28 -10.41
CA GLY A 108 5.11 4.46 -9.31
C GLY A 108 6.50 4.90 -8.87
N PHE A 109 7.36 5.26 -9.82
CA PHE A 109 8.68 5.80 -9.54
C PHE A 109 8.63 7.13 -8.77
N GLY A 110 7.74 8.04 -9.15
CA GLY A 110 7.51 9.30 -8.42
C GLY A 110 7.05 9.06 -6.97
N ASN A 111 6.16 8.08 -6.77
CA ASN A 111 5.68 7.71 -5.44
C ASN A 111 6.80 7.19 -4.52
N GLY A 112 7.67 6.31 -5.03
CA GLY A 112 8.80 5.81 -4.25
C GLY A 112 9.86 6.89 -3.96
N CYS A 113 10.10 7.82 -4.87
CA CYS A 113 10.92 9.00 -4.62
C CYS A 113 10.34 9.86 -3.49
N THR A 114 9.00 10.00 -3.43
CA THR A 114 8.32 10.73 -2.34
C THR A 114 8.63 10.12 -0.98
N GLU A 115 8.48 8.81 -0.85
CA GLU A 115 8.80 8.10 0.39
C GLU A 115 10.29 8.17 0.74
N ALA A 116 11.17 7.96 -0.24
CA ALA A 116 12.61 8.01 -0.05
C ALA A 116 13.14 9.38 0.40
N ALA A 117 12.45 10.46 0.02
CA ALA A 117 12.83 11.81 0.42
C ALA A 117 12.15 12.26 1.71
N CYS A 118 10.83 12.08 1.81
CA CYS A 118 10.05 12.70 2.88
C CYS A 118 10.23 12.01 4.23
N ASN A 119 10.36 10.67 4.28
CA ASN A 119 10.57 9.94 5.53
C ASN A 119 11.83 10.41 6.27
N PRO A 120 13.04 10.32 5.68
CA PRO A 120 14.25 10.76 6.36
C PRO A 120 14.26 12.29 6.57
N MET A 121 13.71 13.08 5.64
CA MET A 121 13.62 14.52 5.82
C MET A 121 12.80 14.89 7.06
N ILE A 122 11.68 14.23 7.32
CA ILE A 122 10.86 14.44 8.52
C ILE A 122 11.65 14.05 9.78
N ALA A 123 12.43 12.95 9.72
CA ALA A 123 13.32 12.54 10.80
C ALA A 123 14.44 13.58 11.04
N ASP A 124 14.95 14.22 9.98
CA ASP A 124 15.93 15.30 10.09
C ASP A 124 15.35 16.59 10.69
N LEU A 125 14.06 16.90 10.41
CA LEU A 125 13.37 18.10 10.88
C LEU A 125 12.96 18.03 12.36
N TYR A 126 12.65 16.84 12.86
CA TYR A 126 12.11 16.62 14.19
C TYR A 126 12.93 15.58 14.94
N SER A 127 12.79 15.51 16.27
CA SER A 127 13.52 14.55 17.11
C SER A 127 12.62 13.95 18.19
N GLY A 128 12.98 12.75 18.69
CA GLY A 128 12.31 12.06 19.78
C GLY A 128 10.81 11.86 19.52
N LYS A 129 9.97 11.92 20.56
CA LYS A 129 8.51 11.72 20.46
C LYS A 129 7.81 12.62 19.44
N LYS A 130 8.40 13.79 19.14
CA LYS A 130 7.84 14.70 18.12
C LYS A 130 8.06 14.15 16.71
N MET A 131 9.21 13.54 16.45
CA MET A 131 9.51 12.87 15.17
C MET A 131 8.51 11.73 14.92
N ASP A 132 8.31 10.85 15.90
CA ASP A 132 7.37 9.71 15.78
C ASP A 132 5.95 10.20 15.47
N LYS A 133 5.51 11.26 16.19
CA LYS A 133 4.19 11.89 15.96
C LYS A 133 4.07 12.47 14.54
N MET A 134 5.12 13.10 14.05
CA MET A 134 5.09 13.74 12.72
C MET A 134 5.16 12.71 11.59
N LEU A 135 5.97 11.66 11.75
CA LEU A 135 5.97 10.52 10.81
C LEU A 135 4.62 9.81 10.76
N SER A 136 4.02 9.54 11.92
CA SER A 136 2.68 8.95 11.99
C SER A 136 1.63 9.82 11.29
N ARG A 137 1.67 11.15 11.51
CA ARG A 137 0.78 12.10 10.82
C ARG A 137 1.04 12.18 9.32
N PHE A 138 2.27 12.07 8.89
CA PHE A 138 2.62 12.00 7.47
C PHE A 138 1.99 10.77 6.82
N HIS A 139 2.20 9.58 7.39
CA HIS A 139 1.69 8.33 6.83
C HIS A 139 0.16 8.17 6.85
N MET A 140 -0.56 9.00 7.61
CA MET A 140 -2.03 9.06 7.51
C MET A 140 -2.52 9.56 6.15
N TRP A 141 -1.71 10.35 5.42
CA TRP A 141 -2.13 10.95 4.16
C TRP A 141 -2.10 10.00 2.97
N PHE A 142 -1.41 8.86 3.08
CA PHE A 142 -1.53 7.81 2.06
C PHE A 142 -2.96 7.20 2.04
N PRO A 143 -3.45 6.58 3.11
CA PRO A 143 -4.84 6.10 3.13
C PRO A 143 -5.85 7.24 3.03
N GLY A 144 -5.55 8.43 3.58
CA GLY A 144 -6.36 9.63 3.39
C GLY A 144 -6.50 10.05 1.92
N GLY A 145 -5.40 10.02 1.17
CA GLY A 145 -5.39 10.24 -0.28
C GLY A 145 -6.20 9.19 -1.05
N ILE A 146 -6.14 7.92 -0.62
CA ILE A 146 -6.95 6.85 -1.23
C ILE A 146 -8.43 7.10 -0.99
N VAL A 147 -8.85 7.48 0.22
CA VAL A 147 -10.25 7.84 0.50
C VAL A 147 -10.70 9.00 -0.39
N LEU A 148 -9.93 10.08 -0.44
CA LEU A 148 -10.25 11.24 -1.27
C LEU A 148 -10.38 10.87 -2.75
N GLY A 149 -9.42 10.11 -3.28
CA GLY A 149 -9.43 9.70 -4.69
C GLY A 149 -10.53 8.70 -5.02
N SER A 150 -10.88 7.80 -4.07
CA SER A 150 -11.99 6.87 -4.25
C SER A 150 -13.34 7.60 -4.33
N LEU A 151 -13.58 8.55 -3.42
CA LEU A 151 -14.80 9.36 -3.44
C LEU A 151 -14.87 10.25 -4.68
N LEU A 152 -13.74 10.86 -5.06
CA LEU A 152 -13.65 11.66 -6.28
C LEU A 152 -13.92 10.82 -7.52
N SER A 153 -13.27 9.68 -7.67
CA SER A 153 -13.45 8.76 -8.79
C SER A 153 -14.89 8.28 -8.89
N LYS A 154 -15.51 7.93 -7.74
CA LYS A 154 -16.94 7.57 -7.71
C LYS A 154 -17.82 8.68 -8.27
N VAL A 155 -17.72 9.89 -7.70
CA VAL A 155 -18.56 11.02 -8.11
C VAL A 155 -18.37 11.34 -9.59
N MET A 156 -17.12 11.31 -10.08
CA MET A 156 -16.83 11.62 -11.48
C MET A 156 -17.32 10.51 -12.42
N THR A 157 -17.18 9.25 -12.04
CA THR A 157 -17.68 8.12 -12.84
C THR A 157 -19.20 8.11 -12.88
N ASP A 158 -19.89 8.32 -11.76
CA ASP A 158 -21.35 8.42 -11.70
C ASP A 158 -21.90 9.61 -12.54
N ALA A 159 -21.10 10.69 -12.63
CA ALA A 159 -21.43 11.85 -13.49
C ALA A 159 -21.07 11.65 -14.98
N GLY A 160 -20.59 10.46 -15.37
CA GLY A 160 -20.18 10.16 -16.75
C GLY A 160 -18.92 10.90 -17.21
N ILE A 161 -18.09 11.37 -16.26
CA ILE A 161 -16.86 12.11 -16.58
C ILE A 161 -15.78 11.09 -17.00
N VAL A 162 -15.17 11.35 -18.15
CA VAL A 162 -14.14 10.50 -18.74
C VAL A 162 -12.92 10.35 -17.83
N TRP A 163 -12.26 9.20 -17.89
CA TRP A 163 -11.15 8.84 -17.01
C TRP A 163 -9.94 9.80 -17.11
N GLN A 164 -9.70 10.41 -18.27
CA GLN A 164 -8.64 11.40 -18.46
C GLN A 164 -8.81 12.60 -17.52
N THR A 165 -10.05 13.06 -17.34
CA THR A 165 -10.34 14.17 -16.41
C THR A 165 -10.07 13.77 -14.97
N GLN A 166 -10.37 12.52 -14.58
CA GLN A 166 -10.03 12.01 -13.25
C GLN A 166 -8.51 12.04 -13.02
N MET A 167 -7.71 11.69 -14.02
CA MET A 167 -6.24 11.76 -13.94
C MET A 167 -5.73 13.21 -13.78
N TRP A 168 -6.36 14.21 -14.39
CA TRP A 168 -5.98 15.60 -14.21
C TRP A 168 -6.10 16.08 -12.76
N PHE A 169 -7.04 15.56 -11.98
CA PHE A 169 -7.17 15.92 -10.56
C PHE A 169 -5.94 15.55 -9.73
N ILE A 170 -5.18 14.52 -10.12
CA ILE A 170 -3.93 14.16 -9.45
C ILE A 170 -2.87 15.25 -9.61
N MET A 171 -2.93 16.03 -10.69
CA MET A 171 -2.02 17.16 -10.90
C MET A 171 -2.18 18.26 -9.85
N ILE A 172 -3.36 18.39 -9.23
CA ILE A 172 -3.60 19.44 -8.22
C ILE A 172 -2.62 19.31 -7.03
N PRO A 173 -2.63 18.23 -6.25
CA PRO A 173 -1.65 18.09 -5.16
C PRO A 173 -0.22 17.94 -5.68
N THR A 174 0.00 17.43 -6.90
CA THR A 174 1.32 17.34 -7.52
C THR A 174 1.92 18.74 -7.74
N ILE A 175 1.19 19.66 -8.31
CA ILE A 175 1.62 21.05 -8.49
C ILE A 175 1.75 21.75 -7.14
N LEU A 176 0.80 21.55 -6.23
CA LEU A 176 0.82 22.19 -4.91
C LEU A 176 2.06 21.82 -4.10
N TYR A 177 2.47 20.55 -4.05
CA TYR A 177 3.68 20.19 -3.32
C TYR A 177 4.93 20.77 -3.98
N ALA A 178 4.98 20.82 -5.32
CA ALA A 178 6.10 21.39 -6.04
C ALA A 178 6.24 22.90 -5.76
N VAL A 179 5.12 23.65 -5.77
CA VAL A 179 5.08 25.07 -5.42
C VAL A 179 5.51 25.30 -3.97
N ILE A 180 5.03 24.47 -3.04
CA ILE A 180 5.40 24.58 -1.62
C ILE A 180 6.91 24.32 -1.43
N PHE A 181 7.49 23.37 -2.13
CA PHE A 181 8.92 23.07 -2.04
C PHE A 181 9.81 24.05 -2.79
N TYR A 182 9.25 24.78 -3.78
CA TYR A 182 10.02 25.73 -4.59
C TYR A 182 10.66 26.82 -3.72
N GLY A 183 11.96 27.01 -3.91
CA GLY A 183 12.74 28.03 -3.17
C GLY A 183 12.90 27.78 -1.67
N LYS A 184 12.49 26.63 -1.13
CA LYS A 184 12.70 26.29 0.28
C LYS A 184 14.09 25.69 0.50
N ALA A 185 14.69 26.05 1.63
CA ALA A 185 15.90 25.38 2.10
C ALA A 185 15.50 24.07 2.80
N PHE A 186 16.00 22.96 2.30
CA PHE A 186 15.81 21.65 2.90
C PHE A 186 16.84 21.40 4.00
N PRO A 187 16.54 20.55 5.00
CA PRO A 187 17.52 20.17 6.00
C PRO A 187 18.68 19.44 5.33
N GLN A 188 19.88 19.64 5.88
CA GLN A 188 21.02 18.80 5.50
C GLN A 188 20.78 17.40 6.09
N PRO A 189 20.96 16.33 5.28
CA PRO A 189 20.83 14.99 5.78
C PRO A 189 21.77 14.72 6.95
N LYS A 190 21.26 14.25 8.06
CA LYS A 190 22.08 13.84 9.20
C LYS A 190 22.73 12.51 8.86
N GLN A 191 24.07 12.46 8.85
CA GLN A 191 24.78 11.20 8.81
C GLN A 191 24.58 10.51 10.17
N GLU A 192 23.65 9.54 10.22
CA GLU A 192 23.67 8.58 11.33
C GLU A 192 24.91 7.69 11.14
N GLU A 193 25.54 7.27 12.26
CA GLU A 193 26.55 6.22 12.24
C GLU A 193 25.92 4.95 11.64
N MET A 194 26.12 4.76 10.35
CA MET A 194 25.58 3.61 9.62
C MET A 194 26.25 2.36 10.17
N SER A 195 25.48 1.49 10.79
CA SER A 195 25.92 0.10 10.96
C SER A 195 26.43 -0.40 9.61
N SER A 196 27.58 -1.09 9.62
CA SER A 196 28.23 -1.53 8.38
C SER A 196 27.20 -2.22 7.47
N ILE A 197 27.12 -1.81 6.21
CA ILE A 197 26.25 -2.42 5.18
C ILE A 197 26.45 -3.95 5.16
N SER A 198 27.68 -4.42 5.37
CA SER A 198 28.02 -5.84 5.48
C SER A 198 27.30 -6.52 6.66
N THR A 199 27.22 -5.86 7.82
CA THR A 199 26.49 -6.38 8.98
C THR A 199 25.00 -6.46 8.72
N ASN A 200 24.42 -5.42 8.11
CA ASN A 200 23.00 -5.39 7.76
C ASN A 200 22.66 -6.50 6.76
N LEU A 201 23.46 -6.66 5.70
CA LEU A 201 23.29 -7.72 4.71
C LEU A 201 23.38 -9.12 5.35
N LYS A 202 24.38 -9.37 6.22
CA LYS A 202 24.49 -10.66 6.92
C LYS A 202 23.25 -10.95 7.77
N ALA A 203 22.72 -9.96 8.48
CA ALA A 203 21.52 -10.11 9.29
C ALA A 203 20.28 -10.47 8.46
N MET A 204 20.20 -9.99 7.21
CA MET A 204 19.10 -10.30 6.30
C MET A 204 19.09 -11.75 5.79
N PHE A 205 20.21 -12.50 5.92
CA PHE A 205 20.23 -13.94 5.67
C PHE A 205 19.84 -14.78 6.90
N SER A 206 19.42 -14.17 8.01
CA SER A 206 18.92 -14.90 9.16
C SER A 206 17.59 -15.62 8.84
N PRO A 207 17.34 -16.83 9.40
CA PRO A 207 16.09 -17.56 9.15
C PRO A 207 14.83 -16.75 9.47
N ILE A 208 14.89 -15.91 10.52
CA ILE A 208 13.77 -15.06 10.91
C ILE A 208 13.53 -13.93 9.89
N PHE A 209 14.56 -13.36 9.29
CA PHE A 209 14.39 -12.35 8.25
C PHE A 209 13.77 -12.97 7.00
N ILE A 210 14.26 -14.15 6.57
CA ILE A 210 13.72 -14.89 5.43
C ILE A 210 12.25 -15.25 5.67
N PHE A 211 11.91 -15.68 6.88
CA PHE A 211 10.52 -15.92 7.27
C PHE A 211 9.65 -14.65 7.13
N LEU A 212 10.10 -13.52 7.67
CA LEU A 212 9.40 -12.25 7.57
C LEU A 212 9.28 -11.75 6.12
N PHE A 213 10.30 -12.02 5.29
CA PHE A 213 10.30 -11.71 3.86
C PHE A 213 9.11 -12.39 3.14
N PHE A 214 8.92 -13.70 3.32
CA PHE A 214 7.79 -14.42 2.72
C PHE A 214 6.44 -14.02 3.32
N CYS A 215 6.39 -13.78 4.64
CA CYS A 215 5.17 -13.27 5.26
C CYS A 215 4.79 -11.90 4.70
N MET A 216 5.75 -10.99 4.51
CA MET A 216 5.49 -9.67 3.93
C MET A 216 4.96 -9.75 2.50
N ALA A 217 5.51 -10.66 1.69
CA ALA A 217 5.00 -10.89 0.34
C ALA A 217 3.51 -11.29 0.36
N LEU A 218 3.14 -12.26 1.19
CA LEU A 218 1.76 -12.74 1.29
C LEU A 218 0.82 -11.69 1.90
N THR A 219 1.25 -10.93 2.91
CA THR A 219 0.43 -9.86 3.51
C THR A 219 0.17 -8.74 2.51
N ALA A 220 1.16 -8.33 1.72
CA ALA A 220 1.01 -7.29 0.72
C ALA A 220 0.07 -7.70 -0.43
N ILE A 221 0.18 -8.95 -0.92
CA ILE A 221 -0.75 -9.49 -1.92
C ILE A 221 -2.17 -9.53 -1.37
N SER A 222 -2.35 -9.96 -0.11
CA SER A 222 -3.66 -10.01 0.55
C SER A 222 -4.30 -8.63 0.71
N GLU A 223 -3.50 -7.59 0.98
CA GLU A 223 -3.95 -6.21 1.16
C GLU A 223 -4.24 -5.54 -0.19
N PHE A 224 -3.25 -5.50 -1.09
CA PHE A 224 -3.32 -4.67 -2.30
C PHE A 224 -3.99 -5.35 -3.49
N GLY A 225 -4.02 -6.69 -3.52
CA GLY A 225 -4.68 -7.44 -4.59
C GLY A 225 -6.15 -7.03 -4.74
N PRO A 226 -7.01 -7.27 -3.75
CA PRO A 226 -8.43 -6.91 -3.83
C PRO A 226 -8.66 -5.41 -4.05
N GLN A 227 -7.83 -4.55 -3.44
CA GLN A 227 -8.01 -3.10 -3.51
C GLN A 227 -7.76 -2.55 -4.93
N GLN A 228 -6.77 -3.06 -5.66
CA GLN A 228 -6.47 -2.58 -7.02
C GLN A 228 -7.45 -3.08 -8.06
N TRP A 229 -8.06 -4.22 -7.83
CA TRP A 229 -9.02 -4.83 -8.73
C TRP A 229 -10.49 -4.55 -8.35
N VAL A 230 -10.71 -3.73 -7.31
CA VAL A 230 -12.05 -3.50 -6.76
C VAL A 230 -13.06 -3.06 -7.80
N GLY A 231 -12.64 -2.24 -8.77
CA GLY A 231 -13.49 -1.76 -9.86
C GLY A 231 -14.03 -2.87 -10.77
N ILE A 232 -13.24 -3.93 -10.96
CA ILE A 232 -13.60 -5.08 -11.81
C ILE A 232 -14.25 -6.19 -10.99
N ILE A 233 -13.62 -6.60 -9.88
CA ILE A 233 -14.10 -7.76 -9.10
C ILE A 233 -15.39 -7.49 -8.32
N MET A 234 -15.76 -6.23 -8.14
CA MET A 234 -17.00 -5.82 -7.46
C MET A 234 -18.04 -5.19 -8.41
N ALA A 235 -17.83 -5.25 -9.75
CA ALA A 235 -18.68 -4.59 -10.74
C ALA A 235 -20.17 -4.90 -10.48
N ASP A 236 -20.64 -6.07 -10.68
CA ASP A 236 -22.07 -6.42 -10.54
C ASP A 236 -22.44 -6.92 -9.13
N SER A 237 -21.66 -6.56 -8.11
CA SER A 237 -21.95 -6.96 -6.73
C SER A 237 -23.16 -6.27 -6.10
N GLY A 238 -23.70 -5.23 -6.74
CA GLY A 238 -24.77 -4.39 -6.18
C GLY A 238 -24.27 -3.40 -5.11
N ALA A 239 -22.95 -3.29 -4.91
CA ALA A 239 -22.30 -2.30 -4.06
C ALA A 239 -21.35 -1.42 -4.88
N SER A 240 -21.13 -0.17 -4.47
CA SER A 240 -20.18 0.70 -5.17
C SER A 240 -18.73 0.30 -4.91
N PRO A 241 -17.96 -0.12 -5.93
CA PRO A 241 -16.56 -0.53 -5.75
C PRO A 241 -15.71 0.56 -5.09
N MET A 242 -15.88 1.81 -5.48
CA MET A 242 -15.09 2.92 -4.95
C MET A 242 -15.48 3.31 -3.52
N LEU A 243 -16.74 3.11 -3.11
CA LEU A 243 -17.14 3.25 -1.71
C LEU A 243 -16.57 2.13 -0.84
N ILE A 244 -16.47 0.91 -1.38
CA ILE A 244 -15.78 -0.20 -0.72
C ILE A 244 -14.32 0.16 -0.49
N LEU A 245 -13.61 0.66 -1.50
CA LEU A 245 -12.22 1.07 -1.37
C LEU A 245 -12.06 2.21 -0.34
N ALA A 246 -12.94 3.21 -0.38
CA ALA A 246 -12.94 4.31 0.59
C ALA A 246 -13.20 3.81 2.01
N LEU A 247 -14.13 2.87 2.22
CA LEU A 247 -14.43 2.27 3.51
C LEU A 247 -13.21 1.49 4.04
N VAL A 248 -12.64 0.60 3.22
CA VAL A 248 -11.47 -0.20 3.60
C VAL A 248 -10.32 0.68 4.03
N THR A 249 -9.94 1.66 3.21
CA THR A 249 -8.80 2.53 3.49
C THR A 249 -9.09 3.54 4.60
N GLY A 250 -10.33 4.00 4.75
CA GLY A 250 -10.76 4.84 5.87
C GLY A 250 -10.63 4.13 7.22
N VAL A 251 -11.11 2.88 7.30
CA VAL A 251 -10.95 2.04 8.50
C VAL A 251 -9.46 1.77 8.79
N MET A 252 -8.65 1.52 7.74
CA MET A 252 -7.20 1.36 7.90
C MET A 252 -6.54 2.62 8.47
N ALA A 253 -6.92 3.82 8.00
CA ALA A 253 -6.38 5.07 8.50
C ALA A 253 -6.68 5.26 9.99
N VAL A 254 -7.94 5.03 10.40
CA VAL A 254 -8.37 5.13 11.79
C VAL A 254 -7.73 4.02 12.65
N GLY A 255 -7.75 2.78 12.18
CA GLY A 255 -7.24 1.65 12.93
C GLY A 255 -5.73 1.72 13.18
N ARG A 256 -4.96 2.21 12.20
CA ARG A 256 -3.51 2.43 12.36
C ARG A 256 -3.16 3.43 13.47
N PHE A 257 -4.05 4.38 13.76
CA PHE A 257 -3.89 5.29 14.89
C PHE A 257 -3.88 4.54 16.24
N PHE A 258 -4.64 3.44 16.35
CA PHE A 258 -4.74 2.61 17.55
C PHE A 258 -3.79 1.39 17.56
N ALA A 259 -2.93 1.23 16.53
CA ALA A 259 -2.06 0.07 16.37
C ALA A 259 -1.20 -0.24 17.61
N GLY A 260 -0.65 0.80 18.25
CA GLY A 260 0.17 0.64 19.46
C GLY A 260 -0.60 -0.01 20.63
N SER A 261 -1.88 0.35 20.82
CA SER A 261 -2.71 -0.23 21.87
C SER A 261 -3.06 -1.69 21.57
N VAL A 262 -3.35 -2.01 20.31
CA VAL A 262 -3.66 -3.38 19.90
C VAL A 262 -2.44 -4.29 20.01
N ILE A 263 -1.25 -3.79 19.64
CA ILE A 263 0.02 -4.53 19.77
C ILE A 263 0.37 -4.78 21.24
N LYS A 264 0.09 -3.86 22.14
CA LYS A 264 0.29 -4.08 23.59
C LYS A 264 -0.50 -5.26 24.12
N VAL A 265 -1.74 -5.43 23.66
CA VAL A 265 -2.64 -6.51 24.15
C VAL A 265 -2.34 -7.85 23.48
N LEU A 266 -2.16 -7.89 22.19
CA LEU A 266 -2.03 -9.14 21.42
C LEU A 266 -0.59 -9.55 21.11
N GLY A 267 0.36 -8.65 21.30
CA GLY A 267 1.72 -8.79 20.78
C GLY A 267 1.74 -8.74 19.25
N GLN A 268 2.92 -8.53 18.66
CA GLN A 268 3.04 -8.41 17.19
C GLN A 268 2.53 -9.65 16.44
N THR A 269 2.92 -10.85 16.88
CA THR A 269 2.49 -12.10 16.20
C THR A 269 0.99 -12.35 16.37
N GLY A 270 0.43 -12.01 17.53
CA GLY A 270 -1.02 -12.10 17.77
C GLY A 270 -1.81 -11.13 16.88
N VAL A 271 -1.31 -9.91 16.70
CA VAL A 271 -1.92 -8.93 15.76
C VAL A 271 -1.88 -9.44 14.32
N LEU A 272 -0.76 -10.03 13.87
CA LEU A 272 -0.66 -10.60 12.53
C LEU A 272 -1.61 -11.79 12.32
N LEU A 273 -1.75 -12.66 13.32
CA LEU A 273 -2.72 -13.76 13.28
C LEU A 273 -4.16 -13.24 13.25
N PHE A 274 -4.51 -12.29 14.12
CA PHE A 274 -5.81 -11.62 14.11
C PHE A 274 -6.11 -11.02 12.74
N SER A 275 -5.15 -10.29 12.18
CA SER A 275 -5.25 -9.68 10.86
C SER A 275 -5.49 -10.72 9.76
N ALA A 276 -4.77 -11.83 9.77
CA ALA A 276 -4.94 -12.90 8.80
C ALA A 276 -6.34 -13.55 8.87
N ILE A 277 -6.85 -13.77 10.07
CA ILE A 277 -8.20 -14.33 10.28
C ILE A 277 -9.27 -13.39 9.71
N PHE A 278 -9.24 -12.10 10.10
CA PHE A 278 -10.25 -11.14 9.65
C PHE A 278 -10.14 -10.83 8.15
N ALA A 279 -8.93 -10.77 7.59
CA ALA A 279 -8.74 -10.62 6.15
C ALA A 279 -9.29 -11.82 5.37
N THR A 280 -9.06 -13.04 5.84
CA THR A 280 -9.60 -14.26 5.21
C THR A 280 -11.12 -14.26 5.25
N ILE A 281 -11.73 -14.00 6.41
CA ILE A 281 -13.18 -13.92 6.56
C ILE A 281 -13.75 -12.84 5.64
N GLY A 282 -13.14 -11.64 5.62
CA GLY A 282 -13.61 -10.53 4.80
C GLY A 282 -13.57 -10.84 3.31
N ILE A 283 -12.43 -11.35 2.78
CA ILE A 283 -12.32 -11.73 1.36
C ILE A 283 -13.24 -12.89 1.01
N TYR A 284 -13.35 -13.90 1.89
CA TYR A 284 -14.26 -15.02 1.67
C TYR A 284 -15.72 -14.56 1.61
N LEU A 285 -16.13 -13.69 2.53
CA LEU A 285 -17.48 -13.13 2.48
C LEU A 285 -17.72 -12.33 1.20
N PHE A 286 -16.75 -11.54 0.73
CA PHE A 286 -16.86 -10.88 -0.58
C PHE A 286 -17.13 -11.85 -1.72
N SER A 287 -16.62 -13.08 -1.65
CA SER A 287 -16.82 -14.09 -2.70
C SER A 287 -18.22 -14.70 -2.73
N ILE A 288 -19.07 -14.43 -1.72
CA ILE A 288 -20.39 -15.06 -1.60
C ILE A 288 -21.55 -14.08 -1.35
N VAL A 289 -21.26 -12.82 -0.98
CA VAL A 289 -22.29 -11.82 -0.68
C VAL A 289 -22.45 -10.81 -1.81
N THR A 290 -23.62 -10.15 -1.84
CA THR A 290 -23.96 -9.07 -2.78
C THR A 290 -24.66 -7.93 -2.06
N GLY A 291 -24.85 -6.80 -2.74
CA GLY A 291 -25.55 -5.64 -2.22
C GLY A 291 -24.90 -5.07 -0.95
N ASN A 292 -25.72 -4.67 -0.01
CA ASN A 292 -25.26 -4.02 1.22
C ASN A 292 -24.37 -4.91 2.10
N MET A 293 -24.48 -6.24 1.98
CA MET A 293 -23.61 -7.16 2.73
C MET A 293 -22.14 -7.08 2.27
N ALA A 294 -21.86 -6.60 1.05
CA ALA A 294 -20.51 -6.34 0.61
C ALA A 294 -19.79 -5.27 1.47
N TYR A 295 -20.51 -4.28 2.01
CA TYR A 295 -19.91 -3.30 2.93
C TYR A 295 -19.55 -3.92 4.28
N VAL A 296 -20.31 -4.94 4.75
CA VAL A 296 -19.94 -5.70 5.95
C VAL A 296 -18.68 -6.53 5.70
N ALA A 297 -18.59 -7.19 4.55
CA ALA A 297 -17.38 -7.91 4.13
C ALA A 297 -16.18 -6.96 4.03
N ALA A 298 -16.38 -5.74 3.47
CA ALA A 298 -15.38 -4.69 3.41
C ALA A 298 -14.86 -4.27 4.78
N LEU A 299 -15.76 -4.12 5.76
CA LEU A 299 -15.37 -3.75 7.11
C LEU A 299 -14.50 -4.84 7.78
N LEU A 300 -14.89 -6.11 7.65
CA LEU A 300 -14.11 -7.23 8.17
C LEU A 300 -12.75 -7.35 7.49
N PHE A 301 -12.72 -7.20 6.17
CA PHE A 301 -11.47 -7.16 5.40
C PHE A 301 -10.58 -6.01 5.85
N ALA A 302 -11.14 -4.81 6.02
CA ALA A 302 -10.41 -3.62 6.45
C ALA A 302 -9.76 -3.80 7.83
N ILE A 303 -10.51 -4.36 8.80
CA ILE A 303 -9.99 -4.69 10.13
C ILE A 303 -8.83 -5.67 10.01
N GLY A 304 -8.93 -6.65 9.10
CA GLY A 304 -7.89 -7.62 8.84
C GLY A 304 -6.62 -6.99 8.28
N VAL A 305 -6.69 -6.27 7.17
CA VAL A 305 -5.49 -5.75 6.49
C VAL A 305 -4.88 -4.52 7.17
N CYS A 306 -5.61 -3.87 8.08
CA CYS A 306 -5.22 -2.63 8.73
C CYS A 306 -3.82 -2.67 9.33
N TYR A 307 -3.45 -3.78 9.95
CA TYR A 307 -2.23 -3.89 10.73
C TYR A 307 -1.09 -4.66 10.04
N PHE A 308 -1.31 -5.26 8.87
CA PHE A 308 -0.29 -6.05 8.20
C PHE A 308 1.00 -5.27 7.99
N TRP A 309 0.92 -4.17 7.26
CA TRP A 309 2.11 -3.40 6.88
C TRP A 309 2.90 -2.85 8.09
N PRO A 310 2.29 -2.08 9.00
CA PRO A 310 3.04 -1.51 10.12
C PRO A 310 3.59 -2.57 11.07
N THR A 311 2.85 -3.68 11.29
CA THR A 311 3.30 -4.73 12.19
C THR A 311 4.43 -5.55 11.58
N MET A 312 4.43 -5.82 10.27
CA MET A 312 5.53 -6.51 9.59
C MET A 312 6.83 -5.71 9.62
N ILE A 313 6.77 -4.39 9.37
CA ILE A 313 7.94 -3.51 9.49
C ILE A 313 8.42 -3.46 10.95
N GLY A 314 7.53 -3.30 11.92
CA GLY A 314 7.87 -3.30 13.34
C GLY A 314 8.44 -4.62 13.83
N ALA A 315 7.93 -5.76 13.34
CA ALA A 315 8.46 -7.08 13.65
C ALA A 315 9.90 -7.27 13.12
N THR A 316 10.18 -6.74 11.93
CA THR A 316 11.54 -6.76 11.36
C THR A 316 12.51 -5.95 12.21
N ALA A 317 12.14 -4.72 12.58
CA ALA A 317 12.96 -3.85 13.41
C ALA A 317 13.29 -4.48 14.79
N GLN A 318 12.32 -5.16 15.41
CA GLN A 318 12.51 -5.76 16.74
C GLN A 318 13.24 -7.11 16.70
N ARG A 319 12.96 -7.96 15.70
CA ARG A 319 13.50 -9.34 15.66
C ARG A 319 14.82 -9.46 14.94
N VAL A 320 15.11 -8.53 14.04
CA VAL A 320 16.36 -8.48 13.28
C VAL A 320 16.97 -7.08 13.36
N PRO A 321 17.27 -6.57 14.58
CA PRO A 321 17.70 -5.18 14.76
C PRO A 321 19.01 -4.88 14.00
N LEU A 322 19.88 -5.87 13.82
CA LEU A 322 21.12 -5.72 13.05
C LEU A 322 20.89 -5.50 11.54
N SER A 323 19.68 -5.73 11.03
CA SER A 323 19.35 -5.39 9.63
C SER A 323 19.15 -3.89 9.44
N GLY A 324 18.89 -3.16 10.52
CA GLY A 324 18.75 -1.70 10.52
C GLY A 324 17.67 -1.16 9.58
N ALA A 325 17.84 0.08 9.18
CA ALA A 325 16.95 0.73 8.21
C ALA A 325 16.92 0.01 6.84
N LEU A 326 18.05 -0.58 6.44
CA LEU A 326 18.14 -1.33 5.19
C LEU A 326 17.21 -2.54 5.20
N GLY A 327 17.19 -3.33 6.31
CA GLY A 327 16.29 -4.48 6.44
C GLY A 327 14.82 -4.10 6.37
N MET A 328 14.41 -3.01 7.02
CA MET A 328 13.04 -2.49 6.95
C MET A 328 12.66 -2.04 5.54
N SER A 329 13.57 -1.37 4.84
CA SER A 329 13.37 -0.94 3.44
C SER A 329 13.25 -2.13 2.49
N VAL A 330 14.06 -3.18 2.70
CA VAL A 330 13.98 -4.41 1.88
C VAL A 330 12.65 -5.12 2.13
N ILE A 331 12.20 -5.26 3.37
CA ILE A 331 10.89 -5.86 3.67
C ILE A 331 9.76 -5.06 3.02
N GLY A 332 9.75 -3.74 3.14
CA GLY A 332 8.78 -2.90 2.44
C GLY A 332 8.85 -3.06 0.91
N GLY A 333 10.07 -3.08 0.35
CA GLY A 333 10.31 -3.33 -1.07
C GLY A 333 9.75 -4.68 -1.54
N VAL A 334 9.93 -5.74 -0.74
CA VAL A 334 9.39 -7.08 -1.01
C VAL A 334 7.86 -7.07 -1.11
N GLY A 335 7.18 -6.36 -0.20
CA GLY A 335 5.73 -6.21 -0.28
C GLY A 335 5.29 -5.61 -1.62
N MET A 336 5.94 -4.56 -2.08
CA MET A 336 5.63 -3.92 -3.36
C MET A 336 6.01 -4.78 -4.56
N PHE A 337 7.18 -5.42 -4.57
CA PHE A 337 7.60 -6.33 -5.64
C PHE A 337 6.69 -7.55 -5.76
N SER A 338 6.31 -8.18 -4.64
CA SER A 338 5.40 -9.33 -4.67
C SER A 338 4.04 -8.94 -5.24
N THR A 339 3.51 -7.78 -4.82
CA THR A 339 2.26 -7.25 -5.39
C THR A 339 2.40 -6.96 -6.88
N SER A 340 3.53 -6.39 -7.32
CA SER A 340 3.82 -6.18 -8.75
C SER A 340 3.73 -7.48 -9.55
N ILE A 341 4.36 -8.55 -9.07
CA ILE A 341 4.34 -9.87 -9.74
C ILE A 341 2.93 -10.46 -9.77
N PHE A 342 2.14 -10.27 -8.70
CA PHE A 342 0.82 -10.86 -8.59
C PHE A 342 -0.28 -10.10 -9.33
N GLN A 343 -0.13 -8.83 -9.67
CA GLN A 343 -1.14 -8.08 -10.42
C GLN A 343 -1.53 -8.76 -11.76
N PRO A 344 -0.60 -9.12 -12.65
CA PRO A 344 -0.95 -9.83 -13.89
C PRO A 344 -1.45 -11.26 -13.64
N ILE A 345 -1.04 -11.92 -12.56
CA ILE A 345 -1.55 -13.24 -12.19
C ILE A 345 -3.04 -13.14 -11.81
N ILE A 346 -3.42 -12.11 -11.02
CA ILE A 346 -4.83 -11.85 -10.69
C ILE A 346 -5.62 -11.55 -11.97
N GLY A 347 -5.08 -10.75 -12.89
CA GLY A 347 -5.68 -10.49 -14.19
C GLY A 347 -5.93 -11.77 -14.98
N ARG A 348 -4.95 -12.66 -15.03
CA ARG A 348 -5.08 -13.99 -15.65
C ARG A 348 -6.19 -14.83 -15.00
N TRP A 349 -6.34 -14.74 -13.68
CA TRP A 349 -7.43 -15.45 -12.99
C TRP A 349 -8.81 -14.88 -13.34
N ILE A 350 -8.91 -13.58 -13.56
CA ILE A 350 -10.14 -12.93 -14.03
C ILE A 350 -10.47 -13.43 -15.44
N ASP A 351 -9.51 -13.38 -16.38
CA ASP A 351 -9.70 -13.84 -17.76
C ASP A 351 -10.11 -15.33 -17.79
N SER A 352 -9.39 -16.20 -17.08
CA SER A 352 -9.70 -17.65 -17.02
C SER A 352 -11.04 -17.95 -16.34
N SER A 353 -11.43 -17.16 -15.34
CA SER A 353 -12.74 -17.31 -14.69
C SER A 353 -13.86 -16.89 -15.65
N LYS A 354 -13.65 -15.82 -16.44
CA LYS A 354 -14.60 -15.39 -17.46
C LYS A 354 -14.84 -16.46 -18.54
N GLU A 355 -13.77 -17.06 -19.04
CA GLU A 355 -13.86 -18.18 -19.99
C GLU A 355 -14.62 -19.37 -19.41
N ALA A 356 -14.32 -19.74 -18.14
CA ALA A 356 -14.97 -20.87 -17.48
C ALA A 356 -16.47 -20.64 -17.24
N VAL A 357 -16.88 -19.41 -16.90
CA VAL A 357 -18.30 -19.04 -16.72
C VAL A 357 -19.03 -19.09 -18.06
N LEU A 358 -18.44 -18.54 -19.14
CA LEU A 358 -19.02 -18.58 -20.48
C LEU A 358 -19.22 -20.00 -20.99
N GLN A 359 -18.26 -20.92 -20.73
CA GLN A 359 -18.35 -22.33 -21.12
C GLN A 359 -19.47 -23.09 -20.39
N ARG A 360 -19.86 -22.65 -19.17
CA ARG A 360 -20.98 -23.26 -18.42
C ARG A 360 -22.35 -22.85 -18.93
N GLY A 361 -22.42 -21.85 -19.81
CA GLY A 361 -23.69 -21.33 -20.33
C GLY A 361 -24.49 -20.50 -19.32
N ASP A 362 -23.82 -19.94 -18.31
CA ASP A 362 -24.43 -19.06 -17.33
C ASP A 362 -25.00 -17.81 -18.03
N LEU A 363 -26.14 -17.30 -17.52
CA LEU A 363 -26.80 -16.13 -18.07
C LEU A 363 -25.86 -14.93 -18.09
N ILE A 364 -25.82 -14.21 -19.19
CA ILE A 364 -24.91 -13.08 -19.45
C ILE A 364 -25.00 -12.00 -18.34
N GLU A 365 -26.18 -11.82 -17.75
CA GLU A 365 -26.42 -10.81 -16.70
C GLU A 365 -25.60 -11.00 -15.42
N ASN A 366 -25.06 -12.20 -15.17
CA ASN A 366 -24.34 -12.52 -13.93
C ASN A 366 -22.86 -12.88 -14.14
N ILE A 367 -22.30 -12.72 -15.36
CA ILE A 367 -20.93 -13.14 -15.65
C ILE A 367 -19.90 -12.40 -14.79
N ASP A 368 -19.98 -11.07 -14.75
CA ASP A 368 -18.99 -10.25 -14.06
C ASP A 368 -19.05 -10.48 -12.53
N LEU A 369 -20.25 -10.69 -11.97
CA LEU A 369 -20.41 -11.09 -10.58
C LEU A 369 -19.74 -12.46 -10.29
N ALA A 370 -20.01 -13.47 -11.11
CA ALA A 370 -19.45 -14.79 -10.94
C ALA A 370 -17.91 -14.80 -11.07
N VAL A 371 -17.37 -14.05 -12.02
CA VAL A 371 -15.93 -13.84 -12.22
C VAL A 371 -15.30 -13.15 -11.02
N GLY A 372 -15.93 -12.10 -10.51
CA GLY A 372 -15.48 -11.38 -9.32
C GLY A 372 -15.43 -12.28 -8.09
N GLN A 373 -16.50 -13.02 -7.83
CA GLN A 373 -16.60 -13.95 -6.72
C GLN A 373 -15.57 -15.09 -6.81
N ALA A 374 -15.37 -15.69 -7.99
CA ALA A 374 -14.36 -16.72 -8.21
C ALA A 374 -12.92 -16.19 -7.99
N THR A 375 -12.66 -14.94 -8.40
CA THR A 375 -11.36 -14.29 -8.19
C THR A 375 -11.11 -14.01 -6.72
N LEU A 376 -12.11 -13.51 -5.98
CA LEU A 376 -12.02 -13.26 -4.55
C LEU A 376 -11.80 -14.55 -3.75
N ALA A 377 -12.46 -15.65 -4.12
CA ALA A 377 -12.24 -16.97 -3.50
C ALA A 377 -10.79 -17.43 -3.64
N LYS A 378 -10.15 -17.21 -4.80
CA LYS A 378 -8.73 -17.48 -5.00
C LYS A 378 -7.84 -16.56 -4.16
N LEU A 379 -8.17 -15.28 -4.05
CA LEU A 379 -7.42 -14.32 -3.24
C LEU A 379 -7.47 -14.63 -1.75
N ALA A 380 -8.55 -15.23 -1.24
CA ALA A 380 -8.68 -15.62 0.16
C ALA A 380 -7.63 -16.66 0.61
N ILE A 381 -7.00 -17.37 -0.33
CA ILE A 381 -5.96 -18.37 -0.04
C ILE A 381 -4.74 -17.72 0.64
N PHE A 382 -4.34 -16.50 0.24
CA PHE A 382 -3.14 -15.85 0.77
C PHE A 382 -3.25 -15.54 2.27
N PRO A 383 -4.26 -14.80 2.75
CA PRO A 383 -4.41 -14.62 4.18
C PRO A 383 -4.76 -15.93 4.91
N GLY A 384 -5.40 -16.91 4.24
CA GLY A 384 -5.62 -18.25 4.77
C GLY A 384 -4.31 -19.00 5.09
N ILE A 385 -3.32 -18.94 4.20
CA ILE A 385 -1.98 -19.48 4.45
C ILE A 385 -1.34 -18.75 5.65
N LEU A 386 -1.49 -17.44 5.74
CA LEU A 386 -0.93 -16.65 6.83
C LEU A 386 -1.52 -17.01 8.20
N ILE A 387 -2.77 -17.48 8.28
CA ILE A 387 -3.35 -18.00 9.53
C ILE A 387 -2.50 -19.17 10.04
N ILE A 388 -2.23 -20.15 9.18
CA ILE A 388 -1.44 -21.34 9.52
C ILE A 388 -0.02 -20.93 9.93
N VAL A 389 0.60 -20.06 9.14
CA VAL A 389 1.98 -19.60 9.35
C VAL A 389 2.12 -18.82 10.66
N PHE A 390 1.24 -17.85 10.93
CA PHE A 390 1.32 -17.06 12.16
C PHE A 390 0.89 -17.84 13.39
N LEU A 391 -0.05 -18.77 13.27
CA LEU A 391 -0.43 -19.67 14.36
C LEU A 391 0.76 -20.60 14.74
N ALA A 392 1.38 -21.22 13.75
CA ALA A 392 2.57 -22.06 13.96
C ALA A 392 3.70 -21.24 14.59
N PHE A 393 3.93 -20.02 14.11
CA PHE A 393 4.96 -19.13 14.65
C PHE A 393 4.66 -18.72 16.09
N LEU A 394 3.40 -18.42 16.43
CA LEU A 394 2.99 -18.10 17.78
C LEU A 394 3.18 -19.27 18.75
N ILE A 395 2.84 -20.50 18.32
CA ILE A 395 3.06 -21.72 19.09
C ILE A 395 4.55 -21.96 19.32
N TRP A 396 5.35 -21.80 18.27
CA TRP A 396 6.82 -21.94 18.36
C TRP A 396 7.41 -20.94 19.36
N GLN A 397 7.01 -19.67 19.31
CA GLN A 397 7.45 -18.64 20.26
C GLN A 397 7.15 -19.00 21.71
N LYS A 398 5.92 -19.46 21.98
CA LYS A 398 5.52 -19.90 23.33
C LYS A 398 6.38 -21.06 23.86
N ARG A 399 6.84 -21.96 22.98
CA ARG A 399 7.70 -23.10 23.37
C ARG A 399 9.14 -22.69 23.64
N VAL A 400 9.68 -21.78 22.82
CA VAL A 400 11.11 -21.41 22.87
C VAL A 400 11.39 -20.36 23.97
N ASN A 401 10.43 -19.47 24.25
CA ASN A 401 10.62 -18.42 25.26
C ASN A 401 9.36 -18.22 26.14
N PRO A 402 9.14 -19.13 27.09
CA PRO A 402 7.95 -19.06 27.99
C PRO A 402 7.91 -17.78 28.84
N LYS A 403 9.08 -17.21 29.20
CA LYS A 403 9.21 -16.02 30.08
C LYS A 403 8.86 -14.69 29.39
N SER A 404 8.85 -14.63 28.07
CA SER A 404 8.51 -13.39 27.37
C SER A 404 7.03 -12.99 27.47
N LEU A 405 6.17 -13.92 27.89
CA LEU A 405 4.76 -13.66 28.15
C LEU A 405 4.50 -13.15 29.57
N GLU A 406 5.24 -13.66 30.56
CA GLU A 406 5.18 -13.14 31.94
C GLU A 406 5.65 -11.68 32.02
N GLN A 407 6.62 -11.28 31.19
CA GLN A 407 7.05 -9.88 31.10
C GLN A 407 6.04 -8.96 30.38
N LEU A 408 5.21 -9.49 29.48
CA LEU A 408 4.08 -8.77 28.88
C LEU A 408 2.95 -8.56 29.88
N ASP A 409 2.64 -9.58 30.69
CA ASP A 409 1.61 -9.50 31.74
C ASP A 409 2.03 -8.53 32.86
N THR A 410 3.31 -8.53 33.26
CA THR A 410 3.81 -7.59 34.27
C THR A 410 3.95 -6.15 33.76
N ALA A 411 4.11 -5.93 32.45
CA ALA A 411 4.11 -4.59 31.85
C ALA A 411 2.70 -4.00 31.70
N ILE A 412 1.65 -4.84 31.72
CA ILE A 412 0.25 -4.42 31.69
C ILE A 412 -0.20 -3.97 33.10
N ASP A 413 0.35 -4.56 34.14
CA ASP A 413 -0.01 -4.27 35.55
C ASP A 413 0.80 -3.14 36.20
N SER A 414 1.77 -2.54 35.52
CA SER A 414 2.50 -1.38 36.05
C SER A 414 1.74 -0.09 35.70
N PRO A 415 1.19 0.65 36.68
CA PRO A 415 0.53 1.93 36.45
C PRO A 415 1.57 2.95 35.99
N SER A 416 1.33 3.56 34.80
CA SER A 416 2.08 4.67 34.23
C SER A 416 1.51 6.00 34.68
#